data_6bc062977f9b0d70d8a8262f6ed731f8
#
_entry.id   6bc062977f9b0d70d8a8262f6ed731f8
#
_cell.length_a   1.000
_cell.length_b   1.000
_cell.length_c   1.000
_cell.angle_alpha   90.00
_cell.angle_beta   90.00
_cell.angle_gamma   90.00
#
_symmetry.space_group_name_H-M   'P 1'
#
loop_
_entity.id
_entity.type
_entity.pdbx_description
1 polymer ?
#
loop_
_entity_poly.entity_id
_entity_poly.type
_entity_poly.pdbx_seq_one_letter_code
_entity_poly.pdbx_strand_id
1 'polypeptide(L)'
;MNYIVLSNSRSGTNFLRELLNNQPDLYCAGEIYNHWQRDCYLKPNVLGKTGIVTPHIRKQTNDLNAELKNWTNNDPTLLKKYTDIEGFLNIFFSKCPEARHKGFKIFYNHIISGSEYISNFPSDFFSYLRDNNFKIIVLIRANWFMRELSRQKARKTLVYIPFYNEQTNVKIKFNIKQYLKNVQMMKDFIQYSTQQIDLYGLNSIEVTYEDLLLETGSTLKTIVNFITDGDREIIIPELTIKKQNMFTLEEQISNLDEVRAVLKNDLMFHEALNAERGKL
;
A
#
# COMPACT_ATOMS: atom_id res chain seq x y z
N MET A 1 -15.30 3.08 -13.18
CA MET A 1 -14.22 4.07 -12.98
C MET A 1 -13.03 3.37 -12.35
N ASN A 2 -11.83 3.74 -12.75
CA ASN A 2 -10.61 3.13 -12.23
C ASN A 2 -9.95 4.04 -11.18
N TYR A 3 -9.24 3.45 -10.23
CA TYR A 3 -8.52 4.19 -9.20
C TYR A 3 -7.19 3.51 -8.81
N ILE A 4 -6.30 4.27 -8.23
CA ILE A 4 -5.07 3.76 -7.62
C ILE A 4 -4.97 4.16 -6.15
N VAL A 5 -4.33 3.30 -5.35
CA VAL A 5 -3.88 3.63 -4.00
C VAL A 5 -2.37 3.85 -4.07
N LEU A 6 -1.98 5.12 -4.06
CA LEU A 6 -0.58 5.55 -4.07
C LEU A 6 -0.08 5.65 -2.63
N SER A 7 1.02 4.99 -2.30
CA SER A 7 1.48 4.92 -0.92
C SER A 7 2.94 4.49 -0.81
N ASN A 8 3.36 4.29 0.41
CA ASN A 8 4.58 3.58 0.75
C ASN A 8 4.32 2.21 1.35
N SER A 9 5.31 1.34 1.30
CA SER A 9 5.24 0.08 2.03
C SER A 9 5.06 0.33 3.54
N ARG A 10 4.26 -0.49 4.21
CA ARG A 10 3.97 -0.39 5.66
C ARG A 10 3.11 0.81 6.07
N SER A 11 2.36 1.40 5.14
CA SER A 11 1.41 2.50 5.40
C SER A 11 -0.05 2.04 5.50
N GLY A 12 -0.31 0.77 5.79
CA GLY A 12 -1.69 0.30 5.97
C GLY A 12 -2.43 -0.05 4.67
N THR A 13 -1.74 -0.10 3.52
CA THR A 13 -2.38 -0.37 2.22
C THR A 13 -3.11 -1.70 2.13
N ASN A 14 -2.68 -2.72 2.86
CA ASN A 14 -3.40 -3.99 2.90
C ASN A 14 -4.69 -3.88 3.73
N PHE A 15 -4.66 -3.08 4.79
CA PHE A 15 -5.83 -2.77 5.59
C PHE A 15 -6.89 -2.02 4.76
N LEU A 16 -6.48 -0.93 4.09
CA LEU A 16 -7.37 -0.21 3.18
C LEU A 16 -7.91 -1.14 2.07
N ARG A 17 -7.06 -1.97 1.47
CA ARG A 17 -7.48 -2.93 0.45
C ARG A 17 -8.54 -3.90 0.95
N GLU A 18 -8.41 -4.41 2.17
CA GLU A 18 -9.40 -5.28 2.78
C GLU A 18 -10.74 -4.55 2.95
N LEU A 19 -10.71 -3.32 3.45
CA LEU A 19 -11.91 -2.49 3.59
C LEU A 19 -12.61 -2.24 2.24
N LEU A 20 -11.84 -1.88 1.19
CA LEU A 20 -12.38 -1.62 -0.14
C LEU A 20 -12.97 -2.87 -0.79
N ASN A 21 -12.32 -4.03 -0.64
CA ASN A 21 -12.80 -5.27 -1.23
C ASN A 21 -14.03 -5.87 -0.52
N ASN A 22 -14.41 -5.32 0.62
CA ASN A 22 -15.67 -5.65 1.29
C ASN A 22 -16.81 -4.67 0.91
N GLN A 23 -16.53 -3.67 0.07
CA GLN A 23 -17.59 -2.79 -0.44
C GLN A 23 -18.23 -3.37 -1.70
N PRO A 24 -19.56 -3.23 -1.86
CA PRO A 24 -20.22 -3.56 -3.12
C PRO A 24 -19.60 -2.79 -4.29
N ASP A 25 -19.46 -3.43 -5.43
CA ASP A 25 -18.97 -2.84 -6.68
C ASP A 25 -17.53 -2.31 -6.67
N LEU A 26 -16.77 -2.53 -5.60
CA LEU A 26 -15.38 -2.13 -5.51
C LEU A 26 -14.43 -3.34 -5.56
N TYR A 27 -13.34 -3.19 -6.30
CA TYR A 27 -12.24 -4.14 -6.31
C TYR A 27 -10.90 -3.43 -6.26
N CYS A 28 -10.06 -3.77 -5.32
CA CYS A 28 -8.69 -3.27 -5.16
C CYS A 28 -7.69 -4.41 -5.23
N ALA A 29 -6.90 -4.45 -6.27
CA ALA A 29 -5.80 -5.41 -6.39
C ALA A 29 -4.60 -5.05 -5.51
N GLY A 30 -3.65 -5.98 -5.45
CA GLY A 30 -2.36 -5.76 -4.78
C GLY A 30 -1.40 -4.87 -5.57
N GLU A 31 -0.12 -5.08 -5.34
CA GLU A 31 0.98 -4.31 -5.93
C GLU A 31 1.31 -4.82 -7.33
N ILE A 32 0.53 -4.46 -8.33
CA ILE A 32 0.69 -5.00 -9.70
C ILE A 32 2.00 -4.58 -10.38
N TYR A 33 2.64 -3.50 -9.90
CA TYR A 33 3.95 -3.03 -10.36
C TYR A 33 5.11 -3.50 -9.47
N ASN A 34 4.89 -4.40 -8.51
CA ASN A 34 5.95 -4.91 -7.66
C ASN A 34 6.87 -5.84 -8.45
N HIS A 35 8.15 -5.45 -8.53
CA HIS A 35 9.18 -6.19 -9.27
C HIS A 35 9.49 -7.57 -8.67
N TRP A 36 9.43 -7.71 -7.35
CA TRP A 36 9.77 -8.94 -6.63
C TRP A 36 8.64 -9.96 -6.60
N GLN A 37 7.44 -9.55 -6.91
CA GLN A 37 6.25 -10.40 -6.83
C GLN A 37 5.78 -10.81 -8.22
N ARG A 38 6.63 -11.48 -9.00
CA ARG A 38 6.27 -11.99 -10.32
C ARG A 38 4.99 -12.84 -10.33
N ASP A 39 4.69 -13.50 -9.19
CA ASP A 39 3.59 -14.46 -9.07
C ASP A 39 2.44 -13.95 -8.16
N CYS A 40 2.44 -12.69 -7.72
CA CYS A 40 1.58 -12.23 -6.64
C CYS A 40 0.59 -11.14 -7.02
N TYR A 41 0.36 -10.92 -8.32
CA TYR A 41 -0.52 -9.83 -8.74
C TYR A 41 -1.92 -9.91 -8.14
N LEU A 42 -2.41 -11.13 -7.97
CA LEU A 42 -3.78 -11.39 -7.56
C LEU A 42 -3.88 -12.63 -6.66
N LYS A 43 -2.91 -12.89 -5.78
CA LYS A 43 -3.05 -14.08 -4.89
C LYS A 43 -4.34 -13.97 -4.09
N PRO A 44 -5.30 -14.87 -4.31
CA PRO A 44 -6.51 -14.96 -3.51
C PRO A 44 -6.19 -15.15 -2.02
N ASN A 45 -5.03 -15.76 -1.74
CA ASN A 45 -4.58 -16.09 -0.39
C ASN A 45 -4.23 -14.88 0.47
N VAL A 46 -4.07 -13.69 -0.09
CA VAL A 46 -3.89 -12.46 0.70
C VAL A 46 -5.22 -11.89 1.20
N LEU A 47 -6.32 -12.29 0.58
CA LEU A 47 -7.68 -12.05 1.06
C LEU A 47 -8.23 -13.27 1.86
N GLY A 48 -7.39 -14.22 2.08
CA GLY A 48 -7.59 -15.50 2.08
C GLY A 48 -8.19 -16.37 3.08
N LYS A 49 -8.22 -16.29 4.29
CA LYS A 49 -8.92 -17.32 5.11
C LYS A 49 -10.34 -16.95 5.52
N THR A 50 -10.73 -15.73 5.34
CA THR A 50 -12.03 -15.23 5.81
C THR A 50 -12.73 -14.28 4.84
N GLY A 51 -12.03 -13.77 3.84
CA GLY A 51 -12.65 -12.95 2.81
C GLY A 51 -13.55 -13.83 1.94
N ILE A 52 -14.72 -13.33 1.63
CA ILE A 52 -15.65 -13.91 0.65
C ILE A 52 -15.01 -13.83 -0.75
N VAL A 53 -13.91 -14.54 -0.94
CA VAL A 53 -13.40 -14.84 -2.27
C VAL A 53 -14.24 -15.98 -2.80
N THR A 54 -15.29 -15.65 -3.51
CA THR A 54 -16.10 -16.66 -4.16
C THR A 54 -15.21 -17.54 -5.06
N PRO A 55 -15.53 -18.79 -5.29
CA PRO A 55 -14.79 -19.65 -6.23
C PRO A 55 -14.63 -19.00 -7.61
N HIS A 56 -15.59 -18.19 -8.02
CA HIS A 56 -15.57 -17.41 -9.25
C HIS A 56 -14.45 -16.36 -9.28
N ILE A 57 -14.33 -15.54 -8.23
CA ILE A 57 -13.24 -14.55 -8.08
C ILE A 57 -11.87 -15.25 -8.09
N ARG A 58 -11.75 -16.39 -7.41
CA ARG A 58 -10.50 -17.17 -7.39
C ARG A 58 -10.12 -17.66 -8.77
N LYS A 59 -11.07 -18.15 -9.56
CA LYS A 59 -10.84 -18.61 -10.93
C LYS A 59 -10.37 -17.45 -11.81
N GLN A 60 -11.11 -16.34 -11.83
CA GLN A 60 -10.75 -15.14 -12.61
C GLN A 60 -9.36 -14.62 -12.26
N THR A 61 -9.01 -14.62 -10.96
CA THR A 61 -7.69 -14.21 -10.49
C THR A 61 -6.58 -15.13 -11.00
N ASN A 62 -6.81 -16.45 -11.03
CA ASN A 62 -5.86 -17.40 -11.56
C ASN A 62 -5.69 -17.26 -13.09
N ASP A 63 -6.79 -17.05 -13.79
CA ASP A 63 -6.78 -16.84 -15.25
C ASP A 63 -6.00 -15.57 -15.62
N LEU A 64 -6.23 -14.46 -14.89
CA LEU A 64 -5.46 -13.23 -15.07
C LEU A 64 -3.97 -13.43 -14.78
N ASN A 65 -3.63 -14.12 -13.70
CA ASN A 65 -2.22 -14.39 -13.37
C ASN A 65 -1.54 -15.22 -14.47
N ALA A 66 -2.23 -16.22 -15.01
CA ALA A 66 -1.71 -17.05 -16.11
C ALA A 66 -1.49 -16.22 -17.37
N GLU A 67 -2.43 -15.35 -17.73
CA GLU A 67 -2.35 -14.49 -18.90
C GLU A 67 -1.24 -13.43 -18.77
N LEU A 68 -1.15 -12.76 -17.62
CA LEU A 68 -0.08 -11.82 -17.34
C LEU A 68 1.30 -12.48 -17.35
N LYS A 69 1.39 -13.71 -16.83
CA LYS A 69 2.62 -14.49 -16.88
C LYS A 69 3.01 -14.83 -18.32
N ASN A 70 2.05 -15.28 -19.14
CA ASN A 70 2.31 -15.57 -20.53
C ASN A 70 2.73 -14.31 -21.31
N TRP A 71 2.07 -13.19 -21.03
CA TRP A 71 2.39 -11.92 -21.66
C TRP A 71 3.79 -11.41 -21.29
N THR A 72 4.20 -11.54 -20.02
CA THR A 72 5.54 -11.15 -19.55
C THR A 72 6.64 -12.13 -19.94
N ASN A 73 6.33 -13.42 -20.10
CA ASN A 73 7.32 -14.45 -20.47
C ASN A 73 7.74 -14.36 -21.96
N ASN A 74 6.94 -13.76 -22.80
CA ASN A 74 7.27 -13.54 -24.21
C ASN A 74 8.32 -12.43 -24.41
N ASP A 75 8.61 -11.66 -23.37
CA ASP A 75 9.66 -10.65 -23.34
C ASP A 75 10.44 -10.75 -22.02
N PRO A 76 11.41 -11.70 -21.94
CA PRO A 76 12.13 -11.96 -20.70
C PRO A 76 13.04 -10.78 -20.25
N THR A 77 13.36 -9.86 -21.13
CA THR A 77 14.23 -8.72 -20.84
C THR A 77 13.46 -7.51 -20.36
N LEU A 78 12.18 -7.43 -20.70
CA LEU A 78 11.35 -6.29 -20.41
C LEU A 78 10.07 -6.72 -19.72
N LEU A 79 9.84 -6.13 -18.60
CA LEU A 79 8.56 -6.17 -17.98
C LEU A 79 7.63 -5.29 -18.84
N LYS A 80 6.91 -5.84 -19.80
CA LYS A 80 5.99 -5.09 -20.70
C LYS A 80 5.10 -4.10 -19.96
N LYS A 81 4.78 -4.38 -18.68
CA LYS A 81 4.05 -3.47 -17.80
C LYS A 81 4.71 -2.09 -17.64
N TYR A 82 5.99 -1.96 -17.98
CA TYR A 82 6.72 -0.68 -17.92
C TYR A 82 6.91 -0.04 -19.30
N THR A 83 6.69 -0.77 -20.37
CA THR A 83 6.87 -0.29 -21.75
C THR A 83 5.55 -0.16 -22.51
N ASP A 84 4.49 -0.82 -22.01
CA ASP A 84 3.15 -0.80 -22.58
C ASP A 84 2.12 -0.77 -21.45
N ILE A 85 1.96 0.42 -20.84
CA ILE A 85 1.02 0.64 -19.73
C ILE A 85 -0.41 0.31 -20.17
N GLU A 86 -0.81 0.81 -21.32
CA GLU A 86 -2.18 0.66 -21.80
C GLU A 86 -2.52 -0.80 -22.04
N GLY A 87 -1.68 -1.52 -22.77
CA GLY A 87 -1.87 -2.95 -23.00
C GLY A 87 -1.89 -3.74 -21.69
N PHE A 88 -0.97 -3.46 -20.77
CA PHE A 88 -0.93 -4.12 -19.47
C PHE A 88 -2.18 -3.85 -18.64
N LEU A 89 -2.60 -2.59 -18.49
CA LEU A 89 -3.76 -2.25 -17.67
C LEU A 89 -5.07 -2.68 -18.31
N ASN A 90 -5.19 -2.68 -19.65
CA ASN A 90 -6.35 -3.21 -20.33
C ASN A 90 -6.53 -4.70 -20.08
N ILE A 91 -5.46 -5.51 -20.17
CA ILE A 91 -5.50 -6.92 -19.79
C ILE A 91 -5.85 -7.06 -18.31
N PHE A 92 -5.20 -6.29 -17.45
CA PHE A 92 -5.46 -6.34 -16.01
C PHE A 92 -6.94 -6.08 -15.69
N PHE A 93 -7.52 -4.99 -16.18
CA PHE A 93 -8.90 -4.63 -15.89
C PHE A 93 -9.93 -5.54 -16.56
N SER A 94 -9.63 -6.10 -17.72
CA SER A 94 -10.54 -7.05 -18.40
C SER A 94 -10.72 -8.36 -17.61
N LYS A 95 -9.71 -8.73 -16.83
CA LYS A 95 -9.70 -9.98 -16.05
C LYS A 95 -10.03 -9.78 -14.57
N CYS A 96 -10.08 -8.53 -14.09
CA CYS A 96 -10.50 -8.27 -12.73
C CYS A 96 -11.92 -8.76 -12.47
N PRO A 97 -12.24 -9.17 -11.24
CA PRO A 97 -13.60 -9.51 -10.85
C PRO A 97 -14.62 -8.47 -11.32
N GLU A 98 -15.83 -8.90 -11.58
CA GLU A 98 -16.92 -7.99 -11.93
C GLU A 98 -17.14 -7.00 -10.79
N ALA A 99 -16.66 -5.80 -10.99
CA ALA A 99 -16.80 -4.67 -10.10
C ALA A 99 -16.92 -3.41 -10.95
N ARG A 100 -17.79 -2.50 -10.53
CA ARG A 100 -18.01 -1.24 -11.26
C ARG A 100 -16.80 -0.31 -11.16
N HIS A 101 -16.09 -0.38 -10.03
CA HIS A 101 -14.92 0.43 -9.75
C HIS A 101 -13.73 -0.48 -9.43
N LYS A 102 -12.70 -0.38 -10.22
CA LYS A 102 -11.54 -1.27 -10.14
C LYS A 102 -10.27 -0.47 -9.89
N GLY A 103 -9.44 -0.96 -8.98
CA GLY A 103 -8.20 -0.29 -8.65
C GLY A 103 -7.08 -1.25 -8.26
N PHE A 104 -5.93 -0.67 -8.03
CA PHE A 104 -4.74 -1.37 -7.53
C PHE A 104 -3.91 -0.45 -6.65
N LYS A 105 -3.02 -1.03 -5.87
CA LYS A 105 -2.07 -0.24 -5.10
C LYS A 105 -0.71 -0.17 -5.80
N ILE A 106 -0.07 1.00 -5.71
CA ILE A 106 1.26 1.27 -6.21
C ILE A 106 2.07 2.01 -5.15
N PHE A 107 3.35 1.69 -5.04
CA PHE A 107 4.22 2.39 -4.12
C PHE A 107 5.06 3.43 -4.84
N TYR A 108 5.42 4.50 -4.14
CA TYR A 108 6.26 5.59 -4.69
C TYR A 108 7.55 5.07 -5.31
N ASN A 109 8.20 4.10 -4.67
CA ASN A 109 9.41 3.49 -5.20
C ASN A 109 9.19 2.64 -6.47
N HIS A 110 7.93 2.41 -6.88
CA HIS A 110 7.62 1.79 -8.17
C HIS A 110 7.50 2.83 -9.30
N ILE A 111 7.36 4.11 -8.97
CA ILE A 111 7.09 5.19 -9.94
C ILE A 111 8.34 6.00 -10.24
N ILE A 112 9.24 6.15 -9.26
CA ILE A 112 10.39 7.04 -9.40
C ILE A 112 11.56 6.31 -10.04
N SER A 113 11.89 6.73 -11.25
CA SER A 113 13.09 6.29 -11.95
C SER A 113 14.35 6.71 -11.19
N GLY A 114 15.31 5.81 -11.05
CA GLY A 114 16.57 6.07 -10.32
C GLY A 114 16.66 5.44 -8.93
N SER A 115 15.60 4.82 -8.41
CA SER A 115 15.78 3.79 -7.39
C SER A 115 16.48 2.58 -8.06
N GLU A 116 17.37 1.90 -7.36
CA GLU A 116 18.08 0.69 -7.83
C GLU A 116 17.15 -0.38 -8.45
N TYR A 117 15.86 -0.15 -8.44
CA TYR A 117 14.82 -1.11 -8.77
C TYR A 117 14.03 -0.80 -10.04
N ILE A 118 14.00 0.47 -10.52
CA ILE A 118 13.18 0.84 -11.69
C ILE A 118 13.85 1.96 -12.47
N SER A 119 14.72 1.60 -13.40
CA SER A 119 15.24 2.53 -14.42
C SER A 119 14.23 2.84 -15.54
N ASN A 120 13.07 2.16 -15.57
CA ASN A 120 12.20 2.12 -16.74
C ASN A 120 10.71 2.29 -16.43
N PHE A 121 10.34 2.97 -15.34
CA PHE A 121 8.92 3.30 -15.15
C PHE A 121 8.52 4.31 -16.25
N PRO A 122 7.42 4.09 -16.98
CA PRO A 122 7.06 4.92 -18.11
C PRO A 122 6.87 6.38 -17.70
N SER A 123 7.51 7.28 -18.42
CA SER A 123 7.37 8.74 -18.24
C SER A 123 5.94 9.24 -18.44
N ASP A 124 5.14 8.47 -19.14
CA ASP A 124 3.76 8.76 -19.52
C ASP A 124 2.71 8.18 -18.56
N PHE A 125 3.12 7.56 -17.44
CA PHE A 125 2.18 6.95 -16.49
C PHE A 125 1.14 7.94 -15.95
N PHE A 126 1.56 9.12 -15.54
CA PHE A 126 0.63 10.12 -15.02
C PHE A 126 -0.27 10.71 -16.11
N SER A 127 0.24 10.89 -17.33
CA SER A 127 -0.62 11.28 -18.47
C SER A 127 -1.64 10.19 -18.78
N TYR A 128 -1.25 8.92 -18.76
CA TYR A 128 -2.18 7.81 -18.93
C TYR A 128 -3.28 7.84 -17.84
N LEU A 129 -2.94 8.07 -16.58
CA LEU A 129 -3.92 8.17 -15.50
C LEU A 129 -4.93 9.31 -15.73
N ARG A 130 -4.44 10.49 -16.19
CA ARG A 130 -5.29 11.62 -16.55
C ARG A 130 -6.22 11.27 -17.70
N ASP A 131 -5.67 10.77 -18.79
CA ASP A 131 -6.39 10.51 -20.05
C ASP A 131 -7.46 9.42 -19.88
N ASN A 132 -7.29 8.54 -18.89
CA ASN A 132 -8.25 7.50 -18.52
C ASN A 132 -9.05 7.82 -17.23
N ASN A 133 -9.05 9.07 -16.76
CA ASN A 133 -9.84 9.55 -15.63
C ASN A 133 -9.67 8.72 -14.35
N PHE A 134 -8.44 8.33 -14.04
CA PHE A 134 -8.16 7.64 -12.79
C PHE A 134 -8.29 8.55 -11.58
N LYS A 135 -8.83 8.02 -10.50
CA LYS A 135 -8.80 8.66 -9.18
C LYS A 135 -7.61 8.17 -8.37
N ILE A 136 -7.00 9.07 -7.62
CA ILE A 136 -5.82 8.75 -6.82
C ILE A 136 -6.14 8.90 -5.34
N ILE A 137 -5.97 7.82 -4.59
CA ILE A 137 -6.01 7.82 -3.14
C ILE A 137 -4.57 7.82 -2.64
N VAL A 138 -4.11 8.92 -2.09
CA VAL A 138 -2.79 9.06 -1.49
C VAL A 138 -2.89 8.62 -0.04
N LEU A 139 -2.41 7.41 0.27
CA LEU A 139 -2.43 6.88 1.64
C LEU A 139 -1.07 7.08 2.30
N ILE A 140 -1.01 7.96 3.29
CA ILE A 140 0.20 8.28 4.04
C ILE A 140 0.13 7.65 5.43
N ARG A 141 1.24 7.17 5.94
CA ARG A 141 1.40 6.92 7.37
C ARG A 141 2.11 8.11 7.97
N ALA A 142 1.42 8.87 8.82
CA ALA A 142 1.91 10.11 9.39
C ALA A 142 3.14 9.87 10.27
N ASN A 143 3.11 8.85 11.13
CA ASN A 143 4.25 8.52 11.96
C ASN A 143 5.29 7.65 11.22
N TRP A 144 6.30 8.30 10.64
CA TRP A 144 7.36 7.62 9.86
C TRP A 144 8.31 6.77 10.72
N PHE A 145 8.49 7.10 11.99
CA PHE A 145 9.26 6.27 12.91
C PHE A 145 8.58 4.92 13.09
N MET A 146 7.29 4.90 13.41
CA MET A 146 6.51 3.67 13.56
C MET A 146 6.40 2.87 12.26
N ARG A 147 6.35 3.56 11.12
CA ARG A 147 6.41 2.92 9.80
C ARG A 147 7.74 2.19 9.59
N GLU A 148 8.85 2.87 9.90
CA GLU A 148 10.18 2.30 9.73
C GLU A 148 10.44 1.15 10.68
N LEU A 149 10.00 1.27 11.94
CA LEU A 149 10.06 0.18 12.92
C LEU A 149 9.33 -1.06 12.39
N SER A 150 8.11 -0.88 11.86
CA SER A 150 7.36 -1.97 11.23
C SER A 150 8.10 -2.58 10.03
N ARG A 151 8.79 -1.75 9.23
CA ARG A 151 9.56 -2.21 8.07
C ARG A 151 10.80 -3.02 8.47
N GLN A 152 11.54 -2.55 9.46
CA GLN A 152 12.74 -3.25 9.96
C GLN A 152 12.37 -4.57 10.64
N LYS A 153 11.26 -4.61 11.39
CA LYS A 153 10.72 -5.87 11.95
C LYS A 153 10.34 -6.84 10.84
N ALA A 154 9.59 -6.39 9.85
CA ALA A 154 9.17 -7.25 8.75
C ALA A 154 10.37 -7.83 7.97
N ARG A 155 11.44 -7.07 7.79
CA ARG A 155 12.69 -7.56 7.17
C ARG A 155 13.39 -8.62 8.02
N LYS A 156 13.40 -8.47 9.33
CA LYS A 156 14.02 -9.43 10.25
C LYS A 156 13.22 -10.72 10.35
N THR A 157 11.91 -10.61 10.39
CA THR A 157 11.01 -11.77 10.58
C THR A 157 10.59 -12.43 9.27
N LEU A 158 10.78 -11.75 8.13
CA LEU A 158 10.24 -12.10 6.82
C LEU A 158 8.69 -12.15 6.78
N VAL A 159 8.03 -11.63 7.83
CA VAL A 159 6.57 -11.54 7.95
C VAL A 159 6.14 -10.14 7.54
N TYR A 160 5.63 -10.01 6.33
CA TYR A 160 5.17 -8.71 5.79
C TYR A 160 3.68 -8.46 6.03
N ILE A 161 2.89 -9.50 6.19
CA ILE A 161 1.46 -9.43 6.50
C ILE A 161 1.20 -10.40 7.64
N PRO A 162 0.86 -9.94 8.84
CA PRO A 162 0.49 -10.82 9.93
C PRO A 162 -0.92 -11.36 9.67
N PHE A 163 -1.01 -12.63 9.43
CA PHE A 163 -2.27 -13.35 9.54
C PHE A 163 -2.57 -13.68 11.02
N TYR A 164 -3.83 -14.05 11.31
CA TYR A 164 -4.27 -14.45 12.65
C TYR A 164 -3.19 -15.30 13.37
N ASN A 165 -2.81 -14.89 14.56
CA ASN A 165 -1.90 -15.54 15.52
C ASN A 165 -0.39 -15.40 15.32
N GLU A 166 0.12 -14.71 14.30
CA GLU A 166 1.56 -14.49 14.14
C GLU A 166 2.02 -13.14 14.71
N GLN A 167 1.63 -12.82 15.94
CA GLN A 167 2.25 -11.70 16.66
C GLN A 167 3.61 -12.15 17.21
N THR A 168 4.63 -12.04 16.39
CA THR A 168 5.99 -12.25 16.85
C THR A 168 6.45 -11.02 17.62
N ASN A 169 6.56 -11.16 18.95
CA ASN A 169 7.24 -10.16 19.78
C ASN A 169 8.75 -10.24 19.53
N VAL A 170 9.17 -9.76 18.36
CA VAL A 170 10.59 -9.75 17.98
C VAL A 170 11.18 -8.39 18.31
N LYS A 171 12.11 -8.39 19.26
CA LYS A 171 12.94 -7.24 19.60
C LYS A 171 14.04 -7.09 18.53
N ILE A 172 14.16 -5.88 17.96
CA ILE A 172 15.16 -5.59 16.94
C ILE A 172 16.16 -4.55 17.41
N LYS A 173 17.37 -4.57 16.88
CA LYS A 173 18.28 -3.41 16.92
C LYS A 173 17.82 -2.44 15.84
N PHE A 174 17.26 -1.29 16.22
CA PHE A 174 16.75 -0.30 15.30
C PHE A 174 17.90 0.42 14.59
N ASN A 175 17.87 0.41 13.25
CA ASN A 175 18.90 1.07 12.45
C ASN A 175 18.52 2.53 12.21
N ILE A 176 19.07 3.43 13.01
CA ILE A 176 18.82 4.87 13.00
C ILE A 176 19.27 5.50 11.69
N LYS A 177 20.47 5.12 11.19
CA LYS A 177 21.00 5.65 9.91
C LYS A 177 20.05 5.34 8.75
N GLN A 178 19.53 4.13 8.72
CA GLN A 178 18.55 3.73 7.69
C GLN A 178 17.24 4.49 7.85
N TYR A 179 16.79 4.75 9.07
CA TYR A 179 15.59 5.56 9.35
C TYR A 179 15.76 6.97 8.78
N LEU A 180 16.83 7.68 9.13
CA LEU A 180 17.08 9.05 8.66
C LEU A 180 17.17 9.13 7.14
N LYS A 181 17.88 8.18 6.50
CA LYS A 181 17.92 8.06 5.04
C LYS A 181 16.52 7.87 4.44
N ASN A 182 15.71 7.01 5.04
CA ASN A 182 14.37 6.71 4.54
C ASN A 182 13.41 7.89 4.74
N VAL A 183 13.53 8.64 5.82
CA VAL A 183 12.73 9.87 6.04
C VAL A 183 12.97 10.87 4.91
N GLN A 184 14.24 11.12 4.55
CA GLN A 184 14.54 12.04 3.45
C GLN A 184 13.97 11.53 2.12
N MET A 185 14.22 10.27 1.80
CA MET A 185 13.70 9.64 0.58
C MET A 185 12.16 9.68 0.52
N MET A 186 11.49 9.56 1.69
CA MET A 186 10.03 9.67 1.77
C MET A 186 9.53 11.08 1.44
N LYS A 187 10.20 12.11 1.97
CA LYS A 187 9.89 13.51 1.66
C LYS A 187 10.00 13.75 0.16
N ASP A 188 11.10 13.30 -0.43
CA ASP A 188 11.35 13.45 -1.86
C ASP A 188 10.27 12.77 -2.71
N PHE A 189 9.84 11.57 -2.30
CA PHE A 189 8.79 10.81 -2.98
C PHE A 189 7.42 11.49 -2.91
N ILE A 190 7.04 11.96 -1.73
CA ILE A 190 5.77 12.67 -1.54
C ILE A 190 5.78 13.94 -2.38
N GLN A 191 6.84 14.74 -2.28
CA GLN A 191 6.98 15.98 -3.05
C GLN A 191 6.88 15.73 -4.55
N TYR A 192 7.61 14.76 -5.09
CA TYR A 192 7.54 14.39 -6.50
C TYR A 192 6.13 14.01 -6.92
N SER A 193 5.49 13.13 -6.14
CA SER A 193 4.15 12.63 -6.51
C SER A 193 3.10 13.73 -6.45
N THR A 194 3.16 14.62 -5.46
CA THR A 194 2.27 15.79 -5.38
C THR A 194 2.46 16.68 -6.59
N GLN A 195 3.71 16.98 -6.96
CA GLN A 195 4.01 17.77 -8.16
C GLN A 195 3.46 17.12 -9.44
N GLN A 196 3.53 15.79 -9.57
CA GLN A 196 2.97 15.11 -10.73
C GLN A 196 1.44 15.15 -10.73
N ILE A 197 0.80 14.92 -9.58
CA ILE A 197 -0.65 15.00 -9.42
C ILE A 197 -1.15 16.38 -9.85
N ASP A 198 -0.50 17.44 -9.36
CA ASP A 198 -0.84 18.82 -9.69
C ASP A 198 -0.58 19.14 -11.16
N LEU A 199 0.60 18.78 -11.68
CA LEU A 199 1.00 19.03 -13.07
C LEU A 199 0.02 18.43 -14.09
N TYR A 200 -0.46 17.22 -13.82
CA TYR A 200 -1.40 16.51 -14.69
C TYR A 200 -2.88 16.77 -14.35
N GLY A 201 -3.17 17.57 -13.32
CA GLY A 201 -4.55 17.88 -12.89
C GLY A 201 -5.32 16.63 -12.48
N LEU A 202 -4.67 15.69 -11.80
CA LEU A 202 -5.27 14.41 -11.44
C LEU A 202 -6.20 14.57 -10.22
N ASN A 203 -7.37 13.93 -10.29
CA ASN A 203 -8.32 13.93 -9.19
C ASN A 203 -7.80 13.03 -8.04
N SER A 204 -7.51 13.64 -6.89
CA SER A 204 -6.90 12.94 -5.78
C SER A 204 -7.49 13.33 -4.42
N ILE A 205 -7.42 12.39 -3.47
CA ILE A 205 -7.61 12.66 -2.04
C ILE A 205 -6.40 12.12 -1.26
N GLU A 206 -6.06 12.83 -0.19
CA GLU A 206 -5.08 12.36 0.78
C GLU A 206 -5.79 11.86 2.04
N VAL A 207 -5.35 10.70 2.54
CA VAL A 207 -5.82 10.11 3.80
C VAL A 207 -4.64 9.56 4.57
N THR A 208 -4.71 9.60 5.90
CA THR A 208 -3.66 8.99 6.73
C THR A 208 -4.07 7.59 7.20
N TYR A 209 -3.07 6.76 7.44
CA TYR A 209 -3.28 5.46 8.05
C TYR A 209 -3.86 5.60 9.46
N GLU A 210 -3.46 6.63 10.16
CA GLU A 210 -3.89 6.94 11.51
C GLU A 210 -5.38 7.26 11.54
N ASP A 211 -5.88 8.11 10.63
CA ASP A 211 -7.32 8.41 10.50
C ASP A 211 -8.09 7.16 10.10
N LEU A 212 -7.57 6.39 9.14
CA LEU A 212 -8.19 5.14 8.72
C LEU A 212 -8.31 4.13 9.88
N LEU A 213 -7.37 4.16 10.84
CA LEU A 213 -7.37 3.27 12.00
C LEU A 213 -8.28 3.76 13.14
N LEU A 214 -8.28 5.08 13.40
CA LEU A 214 -9.02 5.70 14.51
C LEU A 214 -10.47 5.96 14.15
N GLU A 215 -10.71 6.36 12.91
CA GLU A 215 -12.00 6.76 12.37
C GLU A 215 -12.35 5.94 11.12
N THR A 216 -12.26 4.63 11.22
CA THR A 216 -12.41 3.71 10.07
C THR A 216 -13.68 4.01 9.26
N GLY A 217 -14.81 4.23 9.93
CA GLY A 217 -16.10 4.46 9.27
C GLY A 217 -16.13 5.74 8.44
N SER A 218 -15.84 6.89 9.05
CA SER A 218 -15.85 8.19 8.37
C SER A 218 -14.81 8.27 7.26
N THR A 219 -13.60 7.79 7.52
CA THR A 219 -12.51 7.78 6.54
C THR A 219 -12.83 6.86 5.37
N LEU A 220 -13.34 5.65 5.63
CA LEU A 220 -13.75 4.73 4.57
C LEU A 220 -14.88 5.32 3.73
N LYS A 221 -15.88 5.96 4.37
CA LYS A 221 -16.99 6.63 3.67
C LYS A 221 -16.46 7.71 2.73
N THR A 222 -15.54 8.54 3.20
CA THR A 222 -14.89 9.57 2.37
C THR A 222 -14.19 8.95 1.15
N ILE A 223 -13.43 7.87 1.34
CA ILE A 223 -12.74 7.19 0.24
C ILE A 223 -13.73 6.58 -0.76
N VAL A 224 -14.77 5.89 -0.27
CA VAL A 224 -15.77 5.25 -1.13
C VAL A 224 -16.54 6.31 -1.92
N ASN A 225 -16.97 7.38 -1.28
CA ASN A 225 -17.67 8.49 -1.95
C ASN A 225 -16.78 9.15 -3.02
N PHE A 226 -15.50 9.34 -2.71
CA PHE A 226 -14.54 9.82 -3.69
C PHE A 226 -14.42 8.87 -4.90
N ILE A 227 -14.29 7.55 -4.69
CA ILE A 227 -14.18 6.58 -5.78
C ILE A 227 -15.46 6.58 -6.64
N THR A 228 -16.63 6.63 -6.00
CA THR A 228 -17.92 6.35 -6.66
C THR A 228 -18.66 7.59 -7.16
N ASP A 229 -18.17 8.80 -6.89
CA ASP A 229 -18.85 10.09 -7.14
C ASP A 229 -20.24 10.17 -6.49
N GLY A 230 -20.43 9.58 -5.31
CA GLY A 230 -21.72 9.58 -4.66
C GLY A 230 -21.67 9.22 -3.19
N ASP A 231 -22.68 9.65 -2.45
CA ASP A 231 -22.86 9.25 -1.06
C ASP A 231 -23.40 7.82 -1.02
N ARG A 232 -22.63 6.92 -0.46
CA ARG A 232 -22.97 5.50 -0.33
C ARG A 232 -22.92 5.03 1.11
N GLU A 233 -23.79 4.10 1.43
CA GLU A 233 -23.64 3.30 2.63
C GLU A 233 -22.38 2.43 2.50
N ILE A 234 -21.65 2.33 3.60
CA ILE A 234 -20.43 1.53 3.68
C ILE A 234 -20.63 0.30 4.57
N ILE A 235 -19.91 -0.75 4.24
CA ILE A 235 -19.82 -1.95 5.06
C ILE A 235 -18.50 -1.91 5.82
N ILE A 236 -18.54 -1.94 7.15
CA ILE A 236 -17.36 -2.13 7.98
C ILE A 236 -17.27 -3.63 8.30
N PRO A 237 -16.36 -4.35 7.65
CA PRO A 237 -16.24 -5.79 7.86
C PRO A 237 -15.59 -6.10 9.20
N GLU A 238 -15.80 -7.32 9.69
CA GLU A 238 -14.92 -7.87 10.71
C GLU A 238 -13.52 -8.06 10.09
N LEU A 239 -12.56 -7.32 10.62
CA LEU A 239 -11.23 -7.20 10.02
C LEU A 239 -10.37 -8.42 10.32
N THR A 240 -9.76 -8.96 9.28
CA THR A 240 -8.82 -10.08 9.39
C THR A 240 -7.39 -9.63 9.67
N ILE A 241 -7.06 -8.39 9.31
CA ILE A 241 -5.73 -7.80 9.51
C ILE A 241 -5.68 -7.13 10.88
N LYS A 242 -4.85 -7.66 11.77
CA LYS A 242 -4.60 -7.05 13.09
C LYS A 242 -3.45 -6.05 13.04
N LYS A 243 -3.51 -5.07 13.94
CA LYS A 243 -2.41 -4.12 14.14
C LYS A 243 -1.14 -4.87 14.59
N GLN A 244 -0.04 -4.69 13.88
CA GLN A 244 1.23 -5.37 14.18
C GLN A 244 1.94 -4.88 15.44
N ASN A 245 1.68 -3.66 15.88
CA ASN A 245 2.42 -3.01 16.96
C ASN A 245 1.53 -2.83 18.19
N MET A 246 1.34 -3.92 18.95
CA MET A 246 0.66 -3.88 20.27
C MET A 246 1.67 -3.78 21.43
N PHE A 247 2.95 -3.83 21.16
CA PHE A 247 4.04 -3.83 22.13
C PHE A 247 4.63 -2.45 22.31
N THR A 248 5.22 -2.19 23.49
CA THR A 248 5.96 -0.96 23.79
C THR A 248 7.25 -0.86 22.98
N LEU A 249 7.84 0.33 22.87
CA LEU A 249 9.13 0.49 22.18
C LEU A 249 10.26 -0.26 22.91
N GLU A 250 10.18 -0.33 24.25
CA GLU A 250 11.09 -1.13 25.11
C GLU A 250 11.06 -2.62 24.73
N GLU A 251 9.89 -3.14 24.43
CA GLU A 251 9.72 -4.55 24.01
C GLU A 251 10.16 -4.79 22.56
N GLN A 252 10.13 -3.74 21.73
CA GLN A 252 10.38 -3.85 20.30
C GLN A 252 11.82 -3.48 19.90
N ILE A 253 12.50 -2.61 20.65
CA ILE A 253 13.81 -2.04 20.28
C ILE A 253 14.85 -2.37 21.33
N SER A 254 15.92 -3.08 20.92
CA SER A 254 16.98 -3.50 21.85
C SER A 254 17.99 -2.39 22.19
N ASN A 255 18.14 -1.39 21.31
CA ASN A 255 19.03 -0.23 21.48
C ASN A 255 18.23 1.07 21.70
N LEU A 256 17.15 1.01 22.48
CA LEU A 256 16.24 2.15 22.61
C LEU A 256 16.91 3.39 23.21
N ASP A 257 17.87 3.22 24.14
CA ASP A 257 18.59 4.35 24.72
C ASP A 257 19.47 5.07 23.69
N GLU A 258 20.12 4.34 22.79
CA GLU A 258 20.83 4.92 21.65
C GLU A 258 19.84 5.68 20.74
N VAL A 259 18.67 5.10 20.47
CA VAL A 259 17.62 5.75 19.67
C VAL A 259 17.15 7.04 20.35
N ARG A 260 16.88 7.02 21.65
CA ARG A 260 16.49 8.21 22.44
C ARG A 260 17.54 9.31 22.36
N ALA A 261 18.81 8.95 22.50
CA ALA A 261 19.90 9.91 22.47
C ALA A 261 20.04 10.60 21.10
N VAL A 262 19.94 9.83 20.02
CA VAL A 262 20.12 10.36 18.66
C VAL A 262 18.86 11.08 18.15
N LEU A 263 17.67 10.53 18.43
CA LEU A 263 16.40 11.08 17.96
C LEU A 263 15.71 12.00 18.98
N LYS A 264 16.46 12.60 19.88
CA LYS A 264 15.94 13.48 20.95
C LYS A 264 15.11 14.68 20.46
N ASN A 265 15.28 15.10 19.21
CA ASN A 265 14.55 16.20 18.57
C ASN A 265 13.63 15.72 17.43
N ASP A 266 13.45 14.42 17.27
CA ASP A 266 12.59 13.85 16.22
C ASP A 266 11.13 13.77 16.72
N LEU A 267 10.26 14.58 16.12
CA LEU A 267 8.85 14.67 16.51
C LEU A 267 8.13 13.32 16.39
N MET A 268 8.39 12.56 15.31
CA MET A 268 7.73 11.27 15.06
C MET A 268 8.11 10.23 16.11
N PHE A 269 9.36 10.27 16.58
CA PHE A 269 9.81 9.44 17.69
C PHE A 269 9.11 9.81 19.01
N HIS A 270 8.99 11.11 19.30
CA HIS A 270 8.30 11.59 20.49
C HIS A 270 6.81 11.26 20.48
N GLU A 271 6.14 11.41 19.33
CA GLU A 271 4.75 10.98 19.17
C GLU A 271 4.59 9.48 19.45
N ALA A 272 5.51 8.65 18.96
CA ALA A 272 5.50 7.22 19.22
C ALA A 272 5.63 6.90 20.72
N LEU A 273 6.53 7.59 21.45
CA LEU A 273 6.69 7.45 22.89
C LEU A 273 5.44 7.90 23.67
N ASN A 274 4.83 9.02 23.26
CA ASN A 274 3.64 9.55 23.92
C ASN A 274 2.41 8.68 23.69
N ALA A 275 2.25 8.11 22.51
CA ALA A 275 1.16 7.19 22.20
C ALA A 275 1.19 5.91 23.05
N GLU A 276 2.34 5.55 23.59
CA GLU A 276 2.48 4.44 24.55
C GLU A 276 2.05 4.83 25.97
N ARG A 277 2.43 6.05 26.41
CA ARG A 277 2.07 6.56 27.73
C ARG A 277 0.57 6.77 27.90
N GLY A 278 -0.13 7.11 26.82
CA GLY A 278 -1.59 7.27 26.82
C GLY A 278 -2.38 5.95 26.84
N LYS A 279 -1.70 4.80 26.80
CA LYS A 279 -2.31 3.45 26.90
C LYS A 279 -2.15 2.80 28.27
N LEU A 280 -1.40 3.41 29.18
CA LEU A 280 -1.27 3.07 30.58
C LEU A 280 -2.24 3.89 31.42
#